data_ea81b033dc1d266b88c35750e78722c3
#
_entry.id   ea81b033dc1d266b88c35750e78722c3
#
_cell.length_a   1.000
_cell.length_b   1.000
_cell.length_c   1.000
_cell.angle_alpha   90.00
_cell.angle_beta   90.00
_cell.angle_gamma   90.00
#
_symmetry.space_group_name_H-M   'P 1'
#
loop_
_entity.id
_entity.type
_entity.pdbx_description
1 polymer ?
#
loop_
_entity_poly.entity_id
_entity_poly.type
_entity_poly.pdbx_seq_one_letter_code
_entity_poly.pdbx_strand_id
1 'polypeptide(L)'
;MNSDGVSHNTHTYPKRNNGDNFAVSPNNSTGVAVSFVVAENRPFRIGCDIHGWLQAWQLALDHPHGRRNTDGGKFTIESIPAGQHRVVIWHELAEILETVDVTIEVDGTTSLNKAFDASKFKLP
;
A
#
# COMPACT_ATOMS: atom_id res chain seq x y z
N MET A 1 1.18 -6.72 15.32
CA MET A 1 1.73 -6.35 16.64
C MET A 1 0.89 -5.22 17.21
N ASN A 2 0.83 -5.12 18.52
CA ASN A 2 0.12 -4.05 19.22
C ASN A 2 1.01 -3.59 20.38
N SER A 3 1.52 -2.36 20.32
CA SER A 3 2.34 -1.77 21.38
C SER A 3 1.53 -0.99 22.43
N ASP A 4 0.23 -0.84 22.21
CA ASP A 4 -0.65 -0.12 23.11
C ASP A 4 -1.06 -0.98 24.31
N GLY A 5 -1.40 -0.32 25.41
CA GLY A 5 -1.93 -0.96 26.62
C GLY A 5 -3.40 -1.38 26.53
N VAL A 6 -4.03 -1.24 25.36
CA VAL A 6 -5.43 -1.59 25.11
C VAL A 6 -5.55 -2.59 23.97
N SER A 7 -6.65 -3.32 23.93
CA SER A 7 -6.92 -4.27 22.85
C SER A 7 -7.33 -3.54 21.58
N HIS A 8 -6.90 -4.07 20.46
CA HIS A 8 -7.36 -3.71 19.12
C HIS A 8 -7.88 -4.95 18.39
N ASN A 9 -8.55 -4.77 17.28
CA ASN A 9 -8.68 -5.80 16.27
C ASN A 9 -8.01 -5.33 14.97
N THR A 10 -7.63 -6.28 14.14
CA THR A 10 -7.21 -6.03 12.77
C THR A 10 -8.27 -6.58 11.84
N HIS A 11 -8.94 -5.71 11.12
CA HIS A 11 -9.94 -6.06 10.13
C HIS A 11 -9.43 -5.63 8.75
N THR A 12 -9.21 -6.60 7.87
CA THR A 12 -8.69 -6.40 6.52
C THR A 12 -9.83 -6.47 5.50
N TYR A 13 -9.77 -5.61 4.48
CA TYR A 13 -10.81 -5.50 3.45
C TYR A 13 -10.26 -5.70 2.03
N PRO A 14 -9.59 -6.83 1.75
CA PRO A 14 -9.05 -7.13 0.42
C PRO A 14 -10.20 -7.31 -0.59
N LYS A 15 -9.86 -7.29 -1.89
CA LYS A 15 -10.84 -7.47 -2.98
C LYS A 15 -10.75 -8.82 -3.66
N ARG A 16 -9.58 -9.45 -3.65
CA ARG A 16 -9.30 -10.73 -4.32
C ARG A 16 -8.97 -11.85 -3.35
N ASN A 17 -8.74 -11.54 -2.09
CA ASN A 17 -8.52 -12.48 -1.02
C ASN A 17 -9.68 -12.43 -0.03
N ASN A 18 -9.75 -13.43 0.85
CA ASN A 18 -10.65 -13.36 1.98
C ASN A 18 -10.13 -12.29 2.97
N GLY A 19 -11.06 -11.54 3.56
CA GLY A 19 -10.75 -10.64 4.65
C GLY A 19 -10.59 -11.40 5.96
N ASP A 20 -9.73 -10.91 6.82
CA ASP A 20 -9.53 -11.39 8.18
C ASP A 20 -10.04 -10.36 9.19
N ASN A 21 -10.56 -10.86 10.31
CA ASN A 21 -10.87 -10.03 11.46
C ASN A 21 -10.49 -10.77 12.73
N PHE A 22 -9.47 -10.29 13.43
CA PHE A 22 -8.96 -10.92 14.65
C PHE A 22 -8.55 -9.90 15.69
N ALA A 23 -8.71 -10.29 16.96
CA ALA A 23 -8.27 -9.48 18.09
C ALA A 23 -6.74 -9.50 18.24
N VAL A 24 -6.19 -8.38 18.63
CA VAL A 24 -4.77 -8.22 18.98
C VAL A 24 -4.69 -7.68 20.41
N SER A 25 -4.22 -8.52 21.32
CA SER A 25 -4.14 -8.21 22.73
C SER A 25 -3.22 -7.02 23.02
N PRO A 26 -3.40 -6.34 24.16
CA PRO A 26 -2.47 -5.31 24.61
C PRO A 26 -1.04 -5.82 24.67
N ASN A 27 -0.08 -4.95 24.34
CA ASN A 27 1.36 -5.24 24.41
C ASN A 27 1.80 -6.52 23.64
N ASN A 28 1.10 -6.88 22.57
CA ASN A 28 1.43 -8.02 21.73
C ASN A 28 2.59 -7.69 20.80
N SER A 29 3.80 -8.09 21.18
CA SER A 29 5.03 -7.89 20.41
C SER A 29 5.22 -8.92 19.30
N THR A 30 4.57 -10.08 19.38
CA THR A 30 4.70 -11.17 18.40
C THR A 30 3.89 -10.88 17.13
N GLY A 31 2.70 -10.32 17.28
CA GLY A 31 1.76 -10.09 16.18
C GLY A 31 0.96 -11.33 15.80
N VAL A 32 0.20 -11.20 14.73
CA VAL A 32 -0.55 -12.26 14.08
C VAL A 32 -0.16 -12.27 12.61
N ALA A 33 0.15 -13.46 12.07
CA ALA A 33 0.46 -13.62 10.66
C ALA A 33 -0.82 -13.63 9.83
N VAL A 34 -0.82 -12.89 8.73
CA VAL A 34 -1.89 -12.87 7.73
C VAL A 34 -1.27 -13.26 6.38
N SER A 35 -1.95 -14.14 5.64
CA SER A 35 -1.50 -14.59 4.34
C SER A 35 -2.48 -14.21 3.25
N PHE A 36 -1.97 -13.68 2.15
CA PHE A 36 -2.73 -13.41 0.94
C PHE A 36 -2.34 -14.42 -0.13
N VAL A 37 -3.32 -15.08 -0.73
CA VAL A 37 -3.12 -16.18 -1.69
C VAL A 37 -2.84 -15.65 -3.09
N VAL A 38 -3.41 -14.49 -3.42
CA VAL A 38 -3.24 -13.84 -4.73
C VAL A 38 -2.88 -12.37 -4.55
N ALA A 39 -2.20 -11.81 -5.55
CA ALA A 39 -1.93 -10.38 -5.58
C ALA A 39 -3.22 -9.56 -5.68
N GLU A 40 -3.25 -8.44 -5.00
CA GLU A 40 -4.34 -7.46 -5.09
C GLU A 40 -4.06 -6.46 -6.21
N ASN A 41 -5.10 -6.04 -6.92
CA ASN A 41 -4.96 -5.06 -7.99
C ASN A 41 -4.84 -3.62 -7.49
N ARG A 42 -5.19 -3.37 -6.23
CA ARG A 42 -5.20 -2.07 -5.56
C ARG A 42 -4.91 -2.23 -4.09
N PRO A 43 -4.40 -1.19 -3.43
CA PRO A 43 -4.37 -1.17 -1.98
C PRO A 43 -5.76 -1.34 -1.37
N PHE A 44 -5.83 -2.06 -0.29
CA PHE A 44 -7.04 -2.28 0.49
C PHE A 44 -6.87 -1.74 1.91
N ARG A 45 -7.99 -1.38 2.51
CA ARG A 45 -8.02 -0.82 3.86
C ARG A 45 -7.79 -1.91 4.90
N ILE A 46 -7.07 -1.52 5.96
CA ILE A 46 -7.01 -2.23 7.23
C ILE A 46 -7.58 -1.27 8.27
N GLY A 47 -8.39 -1.76 9.18
CA GLY A 47 -8.99 -0.94 10.22
C GLY A 47 -9.06 -1.66 11.56
N CYS A 48 -9.42 -0.91 12.59
CA CYS A 48 -9.80 -1.41 13.89
C CYS A 48 -11.29 -1.07 14.11
N ASP A 49 -12.12 -2.08 14.39
CA ASP A 49 -13.56 -1.86 14.60
C ASP A 49 -13.84 -1.24 15.99
N ILE A 50 -12.91 -1.46 16.94
CA ILE A 50 -12.99 -0.88 18.29
C ILE A 50 -12.62 0.61 18.26
N HIS A 51 -11.61 0.98 17.48
CA HIS A 51 -11.08 2.34 17.38
C HIS A 51 -11.13 2.79 15.91
N GLY A 52 -12.28 3.27 15.46
CA GLY A 52 -12.58 3.55 14.05
C GLY A 52 -11.68 4.56 13.35
N TRP A 53 -10.91 5.37 14.11
CA TRP A 53 -9.90 6.27 13.56
C TRP A 53 -8.58 5.58 13.19
N LEU A 54 -8.35 4.34 13.67
CA LEU A 54 -7.18 3.55 13.31
C LEU A 54 -7.42 2.87 11.98
N GLN A 55 -6.74 3.37 10.97
CA GLN A 55 -6.78 2.79 9.62
C GLN A 55 -5.42 2.85 8.96
N ALA A 56 -5.19 1.91 8.07
CA ALA A 56 -4.00 1.82 7.24
C ALA A 56 -4.36 1.21 5.89
N TRP A 57 -3.40 1.23 4.97
CA TRP A 57 -3.56 0.64 3.67
C TRP A 57 -2.43 -0.35 3.39
N GLN A 58 -2.78 -1.45 2.74
CA GLN A 58 -1.84 -2.50 2.37
C GLN A 58 -2.09 -2.91 0.92
N LEU A 59 -1.02 -3.30 0.23
CA LEU A 59 -1.07 -3.88 -1.09
C LEU A 59 -0.28 -5.19 -1.07
N ALA A 60 -0.95 -6.28 -1.39
CA ALA A 60 -0.33 -7.57 -1.62
C ALA A 60 0.10 -7.66 -3.09
N LEU A 61 1.39 -7.82 -3.34
CA LEU A 61 1.97 -7.93 -4.67
C LEU A 61 2.62 -9.31 -4.85
N ASP A 62 2.64 -9.81 -6.08
CA ASP A 62 3.35 -11.02 -6.51
C ASP A 62 4.74 -10.72 -7.10
N HIS A 63 5.16 -9.46 -7.04
CA HIS A 63 6.45 -8.97 -7.50
C HIS A 63 7.02 -7.90 -6.53
N PRO A 64 8.34 -7.63 -6.53
CA PRO A 64 8.98 -6.73 -5.56
C PRO A 64 8.90 -5.23 -5.94
N HIS A 65 8.27 -4.88 -7.07
CA HIS A 65 8.33 -3.53 -7.67
C HIS A 65 7.26 -2.56 -7.14
N GLY A 66 6.90 -2.67 -5.87
CA GLY A 66 6.06 -1.68 -5.18
C GLY A 66 6.91 -0.84 -4.22
N ARG A 67 6.70 0.47 -4.19
CA ARG A 67 7.38 1.36 -3.24
C ARG A 67 6.41 2.39 -2.70
N ARG A 68 6.62 2.73 -1.45
CA ARG A 68 6.03 3.89 -0.82
C ARG A 68 7.04 5.03 -0.93
N ASN A 69 6.57 6.22 -1.28
CA ASN A 69 7.43 7.40 -1.29
C ASN A 69 7.87 7.77 0.13
N THR A 70 9.05 8.35 0.23
CA THR A 70 9.62 8.91 1.47
C THR A 70 9.21 10.37 1.65
N ASP A 71 9.70 10.99 2.73
CA ASP A 71 9.57 12.43 2.95
C ASP A 71 10.10 13.21 1.74
N GLY A 72 9.34 14.21 1.29
CA GLY A 72 9.65 14.95 0.07
C GLY A 72 9.19 14.26 -1.22
N GLY A 73 8.41 13.20 -1.14
CA GLY A 73 7.74 12.57 -2.29
C GLY A 73 8.65 11.72 -3.18
N LYS A 74 9.85 11.37 -2.71
CA LYS A 74 10.83 10.59 -3.50
C LYS A 74 10.57 9.09 -3.39
N PHE A 75 10.82 8.36 -4.47
CA PHE A 75 10.82 6.90 -4.50
C PHE A 75 11.90 6.36 -5.44
N THR A 76 12.32 5.13 -5.21
CA THR A 76 13.19 4.39 -6.14
C THR A 76 12.68 2.95 -6.20
N ILE A 77 12.48 2.44 -7.40
CA ILE A 77 12.17 1.04 -7.66
C ILE A 77 13.34 0.46 -8.42
N GLU A 78 14.00 -0.51 -7.79
CA GLU A 78 15.20 -1.13 -8.32
C GLU A 78 14.89 -2.43 -9.04
N SER A 79 15.81 -2.87 -9.90
CA SER A 79 15.79 -4.18 -10.56
C SER A 79 14.53 -4.45 -11.39
N ILE A 80 13.97 -3.38 -11.98
CA ILE A 80 12.88 -3.54 -12.95
C ILE A 80 13.49 -4.09 -14.24
N PRO A 81 12.97 -5.18 -14.82
CA PRO A 81 13.45 -5.70 -16.09
C PRO A 81 13.39 -4.65 -17.20
N ALA A 82 14.30 -4.71 -18.16
CA ALA A 82 14.22 -3.85 -19.34
C ALA A 82 12.92 -4.12 -20.13
N GLY A 83 12.33 -3.06 -20.70
CA GLY A 83 11.09 -3.13 -21.46
C GLY A 83 10.08 -2.05 -21.07
N GLN A 84 8.86 -2.23 -21.55
CA GLN A 84 7.74 -1.32 -21.24
C GLN A 84 7.02 -1.78 -19.99
N HIS A 85 6.79 -0.85 -19.08
CA HIS A 85 6.10 -1.08 -17.82
C HIS A 85 5.05 -0.02 -17.58
N ARG A 86 4.05 -0.38 -16.79
CA ARG A 86 2.99 0.52 -16.35
C ARG A 86 3.14 0.81 -14.86
N VAL A 87 3.43 2.05 -14.53
CA VAL A 87 3.52 2.55 -13.15
C VAL A 87 2.18 3.12 -12.73
N VAL A 88 1.63 2.60 -11.64
CA VAL A 88 0.41 3.12 -11.03
C VAL A 88 0.79 3.95 -9.80
N ILE A 89 0.39 5.20 -9.79
CA ILE A 89 0.55 6.12 -8.66
C ILE A 89 -0.77 6.16 -7.91
N TRP A 90 -0.73 5.79 -6.64
CA TRP A 90 -1.91 5.64 -5.80
C TRP A 90 -1.77 6.44 -4.50
N HIS A 91 -2.90 6.95 -4.01
CA HIS A 91 -2.99 7.65 -2.72
C HIS A 91 -4.33 7.36 -2.07
N GLU A 92 -4.37 7.23 -0.74
CA GLU A 92 -5.56 6.85 0.03
C GLU A 92 -6.77 7.79 -0.14
N LEU A 93 -6.52 9.08 -0.36
CA LEU A 93 -7.57 10.10 -0.54
C LEU A 93 -8.00 10.30 -2.00
N ALA A 94 -7.25 9.77 -2.94
CA ALA A 94 -7.50 9.98 -4.37
C ALA A 94 -7.64 8.68 -5.16
N GLU A 95 -7.38 7.53 -4.53
CA GLU A 95 -7.22 6.22 -5.18
C GLU A 95 -6.12 6.25 -6.25
N ILE A 96 -6.42 5.92 -7.50
CA ILE A 96 -5.46 6.02 -8.59
C ILE A 96 -5.33 7.49 -9.00
N LEU A 97 -4.19 8.10 -8.69
CA LEU A 97 -3.85 9.44 -9.13
C LEU A 97 -3.52 9.48 -10.62
N GLU A 98 -2.70 8.55 -11.06
CA GLU A 98 -2.28 8.44 -12.46
C GLU A 98 -1.73 7.04 -12.76
N THR A 99 -1.84 6.65 -14.02
CA THR A 99 -1.16 5.49 -14.58
C THR A 99 -0.24 5.97 -15.70
N VAL A 100 1.04 5.63 -15.62
CA VAL A 100 2.08 6.12 -16.55
C VAL A 100 2.79 4.94 -17.18
N ASP A 101 2.87 4.91 -18.51
CA ASP A 101 3.70 3.96 -19.21
C ASP A 101 5.16 4.48 -19.24
N VAL A 102 6.10 3.63 -18.84
CA VAL A 102 7.54 3.93 -18.80
C VAL A 102 8.32 2.86 -19.53
N THR A 103 9.42 3.25 -20.15
CA THR A 103 10.36 2.30 -20.76
C THR A 103 11.64 2.26 -19.93
N ILE A 104 12.08 1.06 -19.58
CA ILE A 104 13.34 0.82 -18.89
C ILE A 104 14.31 0.22 -19.91
N GLU A 105 15.43 0.90 -20.12
CA GLU A 105 16.53 0.40 -20.97
C GLU A 105 17.39 -0.61 -20.18
N VAL A 106 18.11 -1.44 -20.89
CA VAL A 106 19.08 -2.38 -20.27
C VAL A 106 20.13 -1.55 -19.53
N ASP A 107 20.34 -1.90 -18.26
CA ASP A 107 21.24 -1.18 -17.32
C ASP A 107 20.94 0.33 -17.18
N GLY A 108 19.75 0.74 -17.60
CA GLY A 108 19.32 2.14 -17.60
C GLY A 108 18.53 2.53 -16.34
N THR A 109 18.42 3.85 -16.16
CA THR A 109 17.54 4.44 -15.14
C THR A 109 16.56 5.39 -15.82
N THR A 110 15.27 5.19 -15.55
CA THR A 110 14.22 6.10 -16.01
C THR A 110 13.75 6.97 -14.87
N SER A 111 13.76 8.29 -15.07
CA SER A 111 13.26 9.27 -14.11
C SER A 111 11.80 9.63 -14.40
N LEU A 112 10.99 9.63 -13.35
CA LEU A 112 9.58 10.01 -13.41
C LEU A 112 9.30 11.11 -12.38
N ASN A 113 8.93 12.30 -12.85
CA ASN A 113 8.53 13.41 -12.00
C ASN A 113 7.06 13.75 -12.25
N LYS A 114 6.26 13.77 -11.19
CA LYS A 114 4.84 14.09 -11.24
C LYS A 114 4.44 15.04 -10.14
N ALA A 115 3.57 15.99 -10.46
CA ALA A 115 2.93 16.86 -9.50
C ALA A 115 1.41 16.71 -9.62
N PHE A 116 0.73 16.71 -8.49
CA PHE A 116 -0.71 16.57 -8.43
C PHE A 116 -1.34 17.75 -7.72
N ASP A 117 -2.39 18.30 -8.31
CA ASP A 117 -3.18 19.35 -7.69
C ASP A 117 -3.91 18.84 -6.45
N ALA A 118 -4.01 19.69 -5.43
CA ALA A 118 -4.66 19.35 -4.15
C ALA A 118 -6.14 18.95 -4.33
N SER A 119 -6.82 19.46 -5.38
CA SER A 119 -8.21 19.11 -5.69
C SER A 119 -8.44 17.63 -6.02
N LYS A 120 -7.37 16.88 -6.36
CA LYS A 120 -7.45 15.43 -6.58
C LYS A 120 -7.61 14.64 -5.28
N PHE A 121 -7.28 15.23 -4.15
CA PHE A 121 -7.33 14.59 -2.85
C PHE A 121 -8.64 14.97 -2.15
N LYS A 122 -9.55 14.01 -2.03
CA LYS A 122 -10.81 14.19 -1.31
C LYS A 122 -10.50 14.14 0.19
N LEU A 123 -10.45 15.29 0.82
CA LEU A 123 -10.41 15.35 2.29
C LEU A 123 -11.76 14.87 2.84
N PRO A 124 -11.76 14.10 3.93
CA PRO A 124 -12.98 13.64 4.59
C PRO A 124 -13.80 14.79 5.15
#